data_3f6781c6cc0d5f85f0dcc7a1aa6f988f
#
_entry.id   3f6781c6cc0d5f85f0dcc7a1aa6f988f
#
_cell.length_a   1.000
_cell.length_b   1.000
_cell.length_c   1.000
_cell.angle_alpha   90.00
_cell.angle_beta   90.00
_cell.angle_gamma   90.00
#
_symmetry.space_group_name_H-M   'P 1'
#
loop_
_entity.id
_entity.type
_entity.pdbx_description
1 polymer ?
#
loop_
_entity_poly.entity_id
_entity_poly.type
_entity_poly.pdbx_seq_one_letter_code
_entity_poly.pdbx_strand_id
1 'polypeptide(L)'
;MSQISVSAPGKCILFGEHAVVYGQPAVAVALDQRITVRLQPSQTGTWLLDGNRLNMSRNPHISGLIQKLWPANMGAPPLSIHIQGNIPRSSGLGSSAALSVALAGALRLARGRWVTKQNSSEPNDWAEGFGSQIVSTNAYDSSTGFWSQKPTSQLFHLTG
;
A
#
# COMPACT_ATOMS: atom_id res chain seq x y z
N MET A 1 15.31 -4.70 -11.66
CA MET A 1 14.07 -4.89 -10.85
C MET A 1 12.90 -4.75 -11.78
N SER A 2 12.00 -5.72 -11.80
CA SER A 2 10.73 -5.61 -12.52
C SER A 2 9.81 -4.59 -11.82
N GLN A 3 8.91 -3.97 -12.57
CA GLN A 3 7.89 -3.08 -12.06
C GLN A 3 7.01 -3.79 -11.01
N ILE A 4 6.67 -3.10 -9.94
CA ILE A 4 5.74 -3.56 -8.92
C ILE A 4 4.48 -2.70 -9.01
N SER A 5 3.32 -3.33 -8.98
CA SER A 5 2.03 -2.64 -9.00
C SER A 5 1.16 -3.16 -7.87
N VAL A 6 0.64 -2.24 -7.04
CA VAL A 6 -0.28 -2.56 -5.94
C VAL A 6 -1.43 -1.59 -5.97
N SER A 7 -2.64 -2.08 -5.76
CA SER A 7 -3.82 -1.24 -5.69
C SER A 7 -4.59 -1.43 -4.38
N ALA A 8 -5.23 -0.36 -3.93
CA ALA A 8 -6.13 -0.39 -2.78
C ALA A 8 -7.45 0.32 -3.10
N PRO A 9 -8.59 -0.21 -2.61
CA PRO A 9 -9.88 0.40 -2.81
C PRO A 9 -10.06 1.66 -1.96
N GLY A 10 -10.93 2.54 -2.41
CA GLY A 10 -11.53 3.55 -1.57
C GLY A 10 -12.46 2.92 -0.53
N LYS A 11 -12.95 3.74 0.39
CA LYS A 11 -13.91 3.31 1.42
C LYS A 11 -14.99 4.37 1.62
N CYS A 12 -16.17 3.90 2.03
CA CYS A 12 -17.22 4.76 2.55
C CYS A 12 -17.63 4.24 3.93
N ILE A 13 -17.63 5.10 4.94
CA ILE A 13 -18.18 4.78 6.26
C ILE A 13 -19.67 5.11 6.22
N LEU A 14 -20.50 4.09 6.42
CA LEU A 14 -21.94 4.23 6.41
C LEU A 14 -22.47 4.70 7.77
N PHE A 15 -21.92 4.15 8.86
CA PHE A 15 -22.33 4.45 10.23
C PHE A 15 -21.14 4.38 11.18
N GLY A 16 -21.18 5.19 12.25
CA GLY A 16 -20.24 5.08 13.37
C GLY A 16 -18.91 5.83 13.17
N GLU A 17 -18.80 6.75 12.22
CA GLU A 17 -17.56 7.49 11.93
C GLU A 17 -16.99 8.20 13.19
N HIS A 18 -17.81 8.88 13.96
CA HIS A 18 -17.39 9.53 15.20
C HIS A 18 -17.32 8.57 16.39
N ALA A 19 -18.19 7.57 16.43
CA ALA A 19 -18.26 6.63 17.54
C ALA A 19 -17.06 5.67 17.59
N VAL A 20 -16.48 5.36 16.45
CA VAL A 20 -15.35 4.42 16.34
C VAL A 20 -14.10 4.92 17.08
N VAL A 21 -13.89 6.23 17.19
CA VAL A 21 -12.75 6.80 17.96
C VAL A 21 -12.89 6.58 19.47
N TYR A 22 -14.09 6.25 19.93
CA TYR A 22 -14.39 5.89 21.32
C TYR A 22 -14.57 4.37 21.51
N GLY A 23 -14.08 3.55 20.56
CA GLY A 23 -14.15 2.10 20.64
C GLY A 23 -15.53 1.50 20.31
N GLN A 24 -16.46 2.29 19.77
CA GLN A 24 -17.75 1.79 19.31
C GLN A 24 -17.65 1.24 17.87
N PRO A 25 -18.53 0.32 17.46
CA PRO A 25 -18.48 -0.26 16.12
C PRO A 25 -18.81 0.79 15.04
N ALA A 26 -18.16 0.62 13.89
CA ALA A 26 -18.48 1.36 12.66
C ALA A 26 -18.73 0.38 11.52
N VAL A 27 -19.54 0.80 10.56
CA VAL A 27 -19.81 0.05 9.33
C VAL A 27 -19.22 0.81 8.16
N ALA A 28 -18.32 0.15 7.43
CA ALA A 28 -17.72 0.71 6.24
C ALA A 28 -17.78 -0.29 5.09
N VAL A 29 -17.82 0.23 3.87
CA VAL A 29 -17.79 -0.56 2.63
C VAL A 29 -16.59 -0.17 1.79
N ALA A 30 -16.02 -1.15 1.09
CA ALA A 30 -15.03 -0.90 0.05
C ALA A 30 -15.74 -0.44 -1.23
N LEU A 31 -15.06 0.42 -1.97
CA LEU A 31 -15.54 0.93 -3.25
C LEU A 31 -14.78 0.26 -4.41
N ASP A 32 -15.40 0.20 -5.58
CA ASP A 32 -14.73 -0.22 -6.81
C ASP A 32 -13.65 0.76 -7.26
N GLN A 33 -13.80 2.03 -6.89
CA GLN A 33 -12.77 3.05 -7.12
C GLN A 33 -11.51 2.71 -6.34
N ARG A 34 -10.38 2.74 -7.04
CA ARG A 34 -9.09 2.30 -6.49
C ARG A 34 -7.99 3.31 -6.73
N ILE A 35 -6.97 3.25 -5.90
CA ILE A 35 -5.67 3.87 -6.17
C ILE A 35 -4.68 2.75 -6.43
N THR A 36 -3.96 2.86 -7.53
CA THR A 36 -2.88 1.97 -7.92
C THR A 36 -1.56 2.71 -7.82
N VAL A 37 -0.61 2.13 -7.12
CA VAL A 37 0.77 2.59 -7.02
C VAL A 37 1.66 1.64 -7.79
N ARG A 38 2.46 2.19 -8.71
CA ARG A 38 3.50 1.46 -9.42
C ARG A 38 4.87 1.95 -8.97
N LEU A 39 5.75 1.03 -8.64
CA LEU A 39 7.14 1.30 -8.31
C LEU A 39 8.08 0.69 -9.33
N GLN A 40 9.12 1.43 -9.67
CA GLN A 40 10.23 0.97 -10.50
C GLN A 40 11.54 1.62 -10.03
N PRO A 41 12.71 1.04 -10.32
CA PRO A 41 13.99 1.66 -9.99
C PRO A 41 14.07 3.06 -10.61
N SER A 42 14.54 4.03 -9.81
CA SER A 42 14.81 5.36 -10.33
C SER A 42 16.09 5.34 -11.17
N GLN A 43 16.01 5.87 -12.39
CA GLN A 43 17.18 6.01 -13.25
C GLN A 43 18.02 7.26 -12.92
N THR A 44 17.45 8.18 -12.16
CA THR A 44 18.11 9.47 -11.83
C THR A 44 18.83 9.44 -10.48
N GLY A 45 18.79 8.33 -9.74
CA GLY A 45 19.37 8.22 -8.40
C GLY A 45 18.62 9.05 -7.33
N THR A 46 17.42 9.57 -7.66
CA THR A 46 16.57 10.32 -6.73
C THR A 46 15.17 9.76 -6.72
N TRP A 47 14.42 10.01 -5.64
CA TRP A 47 13.01 9.66 -5.57
C TRP A 47 12.20 10.49 -6.56
N LEU A 48 11.38 9.83 -7.36
CA LEU A 48 10.47 10.47 -8.31
C LEU A 48 9.02 10.19 -7.93
N LEU A 49 8.16 11.16 -8.18
CA LEU A 49 6.70 11.04 -8.08
C LEU A 49 6.10 11.52 -9.39
N ASP A 50 5.46 10.63 -10.13
CA ASP A 50 4.87 10.88 -11.44
C ASP A 50 5.84 11.59 -12.41
N GLY A 51 7.09 11.11 -12.43
CA GLY A 51 8.16 11.63 -13.29
C GLY A 51 8.91 12.86 -12.76
N ASN A 52 8.40 13.50 -11.71
CA ASN A 52 9.03 14.69 -11.11
C ASN A 52 9.81 14.31 -9.84
N ARG A 53 10.83 15.10 -9.49
CA ARG A 53 11.57 14.89 -8.24
C ARG A 53 10.62 15.01 -7.04
N LEU A 54 10.58 13.97 -6.19
CA LEU A 54 9.73 13.96 -5.01
C LEU A 54 10.20 14.99 -4.00
N ASN A 55 9.32 15.95 -3.68
CA ASN A 55 9.53 16.85 -2.57
C ASN A 55 8.98 16.23 -1.28
N MET A 56 9.89 15.78 -0.41
CA MET A 56 9.55 15.08 0.83
C MET A 56 8.72 15.93 1.80
N SER A 57 9.01 17.22 1.90
CA SER A 57 8.29 18.14 2.80
C SER A 57 6.86 18.43 2.34
N ARG A 58 6.63 18.44 1.03
CA ARG A 58 5.27 18.65 0.46
C ARG A 58 4.41 17.39 0.45
N ASN A 59 5.03 16.22 0.65
CA ASN A 59 4.35 14.93 0.61
C ASN A 59 4.61 14.12 1.89
N PRO A 60 4.19 14.59 3.09
CA PRO A 60 4.56 14.00 4.38
C PRO A 60 4.08 12.55 4.53
N HIS A 61 2.93 12.19 3.96
CA HIS A 61 2.43 10.81 3.99
C HIS A 61 3.32 9.85 3.20
N ILE A 62 3.76 10.26 2.00
CA ILE A 62 4.65 9.46 1.16
C ILE A 62 6.03 9.36 1.81
N SER A 63 6.59 10.49 2.26
CA SER A 63 7.91 10.51 2.88
C SER A 63 7.97 9.70 4.17
N GLY A 64 6.93 9.75 5.00
CA GLY A 64 6.84 8.96 6.22
C GLY A 64 6.81 7.46 5.96
N LEU A 65 6.10 7.01 4.92
CA LEU A 65 6.09 5.61 4.50
C LEU A 65 7.46 5.17 3.96
N ILE A 66 8.09 6.01 3.14
CA ILE A 66 9.44 5.73 2.63
C ILE A 66 10.43 5.57 3.79
N GLN A 67 10.45 6.52 4.73
CA GLN A 67 11.35 6.46 5.89
C GLN A 67 11.16 5.22 6.75
N LYS A 68 9.92 4.77 6.92
CA LYS A 68 9.60 3.60 7.75
C LYS A 68 9.83 2.26 7.06
N LEU A 69 9.56 2.19 5.77
CA LEU A 69 9.47 0.91 5.06
C LEU A 69 10.64 0.64 4.11
N TRP A 70 11.32 1.69 3.62
CA TRP A 70 12.40 1.54 2.66
C TRP A 70 13.77 1.53 3.35
N PRO A 71 14.62 0.50 3.11
CA PRO A 71 15.88 0.34 3.82
C PRO A 71 17.01 1.19 3.19
N ALA A 72 16.81 2.50 3.10
CA ALA A 72 17.82 3.42 2.53
C ALA A 72 19.14 3.40 3.29
N ASN A 73 19.09 3.17 4.61
CA ASN A 73 20.27 3.00 5.47
C ASN A 73 21.08 1.74 5.16
N MET A 74 20.50 0.78 4.44
CA MET A 74 21.17 -0.44 3.95
C MET A 74 21.61 -0.31 2.49
N GLY A 75 21.58 0.89 1.91
CA GLY A 75 21.99 1.17 0.54
C GLY A 75 20.92 0.87 -0.53
N ALA A 76 19.66 0.68 -0.14
CA ALA A 76 18.60 0.49 -1.12
C ALA A 76 18.40 1.74 -1.98
N PRO A 77 18.37 1.62 -3.32
CA PRO A 77 18.32 2.76 -4.23
C PRO A 77 16.94 3.43 -4.21
N PRO A 78 16.87 4.73 -4.51
CA PRO A 78 15.59 5.42 -4.69
C PRO A 78 14.73 4.82 -5.79
N LEU A 79 13.43 4.97 -5.66
CA LEU A 79 12.44 4.46 -6.62
C LEU A 79 11.68 5.61 -7.30
N SER A 80 11.13 5.30 -8.47
CA SER A 80 10.10 6.09 -9.14
C SER A 80 8.73 5.57 -8.75
N ILE A 81 7.88 6.47 -8.24
CA ILE A 81 6.52 6.20 -7.78
C ILE A 81 5.57 6.78 -8.81
N HIS A 82 4.67 5.95 -9.35
CA HIS A 82 3.57 6.40 -10.21
C HIS A 82 2.24 6.09 -9.53
N ILE A 83 1.37 7.11 -9.44
CA ILE A 83 0.08 7.00 -8.77
C ILE A 83 -1.02 7.18 -9.81
N GLN A 84 -1.90 6.21 -9.92
CA GLN A 84 -3.11 6.26 -10.73
C GLN A 84 -4.32 5.91 -9.88
N GLY A 85 -5.45 6.59 -10.12
CA GLY A 85 -6.68 6.25 -9.40
C GLY A 85 -7.86 7.07 -9.89
N ASN A 86 -9.04 6.54 -9.60
CA ASN A 86 -10.33 7.14 -9.94
C ASN A 86 -11.14 7.54 -8.69
N ILE A 87 -10.51 7.57 -7.51
CA ILE A 87 -11.14 8.08 -6.29
C ILE A 87 -11.09 9.61 -6.33
N PRO A 88 -12.25 10.31 -6.33
CA PRO A 88 -12.26 11.76 -6.33
C PRO A 88 -11.53 12.33 -5.10
N ARG A 89 -10.75 13.36 -5.30
CA ARG A 89 -10.06 14.05 -4.20
C ARG A 89 -11.07 14.79 -3.33
N SER A 90 -10.82 14.81 -2.03
CA SER A 90 -11.66 15.52 -1.03
C SER A 90 -13.13 15.07 -0.99
N SER A 91 -13.43 13.86 -1.46
CA SER A 91 -14.78 13.29 -1.49
C SER A 91 -15.17 12.53 -0.21
N GLY A 92 -14.29 12.42 0.78
CA GLY A 92 -14.51 11.55 1.94
C GLY A 92 -14.35 10.05 1.67
N LEU A 93 -14.10 9.66 0.42
CA LEU A 93 -14.04 8.25 -0.02
C LEU A 93 -12.70 7.56 0.27
N GLY A 94 -11.90 8.12 1.17
CA GLY A 94 -10.69 7.46 1.69
C GLY A 94 -9.50 7.43 0.73
N SER A 95 -9.36 8.39 -0.20
CA SER A 95 -8.25 8.44 -1.16
C SER A 95 -6.87 8.42 -0.49
N SER A 96 -6.68 9.17 0.61
CA SER A 96 -5.40 9.18 1.35
C SER A 96 -5.11 7.82 2.00
N ALA A 97 -6.12 7.15 2.55
CA ALA A 97 -5.96 5.81 3.14
C ALA A 97 -5.63 4.78 2.06
N ALA A 98 -6.35 4.80 0.94
CA ALA A 98 -6.09 3.92 -0.20
C ALA A 98 -4.67 4.12 -0.76
N LEU A 99 -4.21 5.38 -0.89
CA LEU A 99 -2.84 5.68 -1.30
C LEU A 99 -1.82 5.12 -0.32
N SER A 100 -2.03 5.34 0.98
CA SER A 100 -1.11 4.85 2.02
C SER A 100 -1.00 3.33 2.01
N VAL A 101 -2.11 2.61 1.87
CA VAL A 101 -2.14 1.14 1.81
C VAL A 101 -1.46 0.64 0.54
N ALA A 102 -1.79 1.19 -0.62
CA ALA A 102 -1.19 0.78 -1.88
C ALA A 102 0.33 1.05 -1.91
N LEU A 103 0.77 2.21 -1.41
CA LEU A 103 2.18 2.57 -1.36
C LEU A 103 2.95 1.70 -0.35
N ALA A 104 2.40 1.49 0.85
CA ALA A 104 3.00 0.61 1.85
C ALA A 104 3.18 -0.81 1.32
N GLY A 105 2.15 -1.32 0.64
CA GLY A 105 2.19 -2.61 -0.04
C GLY A 105 3.29 -2.69 -1.08
N ALA A 106 3.35 -1.72 -1.96
CA ALA A 106 4.34 -1.65 -3.02
C ALA A 106 5.77 -1.54 -2.48
N LEU A 107 6.00 -0.71 -1.44
CA LEU A 107 7.32 -0.58 -0.80
C LEU A 107 7.77 -1.87 -0.11
N ARG A 108 6.87 -2.59 0.56
CA ARG A 108 7.18 -3.87 1.19
C ARG A 108 7.57 -4.94 0.17
N LEU A 109 6.81 -5.05 -0.92
CA LEU A 109 7.14 -5.96 -2.02
C LEU A 109 8.49 -5.60 -2.66
N ALA A 110 8.73 -4.30 -2.91
CA ALA A 110 10.00 -3.83 -3.45
C ALA A 110 11.18 -4.13 -2.51
N ARG A 111 11.00 -3.88 -1.21
CA ARG A 111 11.98 -4.19 -0.17
C ARG A 111 12.30 -5.68 -0.13
N GLY A 112 11.30 -6.54 -0.13
CA GLY A 112 11.50 -7.98 -0.16
C GLY A 112 12.36 -8.40 -1.34
N ARG A 113 12.01 -8.00 -2.56
CA ARG A 113 12.78 -8.30 -3.77
C ARG A 113 14.21 -7.75 -3.72
N TRP A 114 14.42 -6.58 -3.14
CA TRP A 114 15.74 -5.99 -3.00
C TRP A 114 16.62 -6.77 -2.01
N VAL A 115 16.09 -7.08 -0.82
CA VAL A 115 16.80 -7.86 0.22
C VAL A 115 17.19 -9.23 -0.31
N THR A 116 16.28 -9.89 -1.01
CA THR A 116 16.54 -11.20 -1.57
C THR A 116 17.64 -11.17 -2.63
N LYS A 117 17.62 -10.18 -3.52
CA LYS A 117 18.69 -10.02 -4.52
C LYS A 117 20.07 -9.81 -3.88
N GLN A 118 20.13 -9.26 -2.66
CA GLN A 118 21.38 -9.12 -1.91
C GLN A 118 21.85 -10.45 -1.29
N ASN A 119 20.91 -11.31 -0.89
CA ASN A 119 21.18 -12.50 -0.08
C ASN A 119 21.22 -13.81 -0.86
N SER A 120 20.82 -13.84 -2.13
CA SER A 120 20.69 -15.09 -2.87
C SER A 120 21.28 -15.08 -4.27
N SER A 121 21.91 -16.21 -4.58
CA SER A 121 22.17 -16.73 -5.92
C SER A 121 20.98 -17.54 -6.49
N GLU A 122 19.85 -17.64 -5.79
CA GLU A 122 18.69 -18.48 -6.14
C GLU A 122 17.39 -17.68 -6.39
N PRO A 123 16.52 -18.08 -7.34
CA PRO A 123 15.19 -17.49 -7.54
C PRO A 123 14.23 -17.90 -6.42
N ASN A 124 13.39 -16.98 -5.95
CA ASN A 124 12.68 -17.09 -4.68
C ASN A 124 11.18 -17.23 -4.72
N ASP A 125 10.66 -18.14 -3.91
CA ASP A 125 9.24 -18.42 -3.61
C ASP A 125 8.57 -17.45 -2.62
N TRP A 126 9.29 -16.48 -2.08
CA TRP A 126 8.76 -15.58 -1.04
C TRP A 126 7.76 -14.52 -1.54
N ALA A 127 7.62 -14.34 -2.85
CA ALA A 127 6.65 -13.40 -3.43
C ALA A 127 5.20 -13.74 -3.07
N GLU A 128 4.89 -15.02 -2.86
CA GLU A 128 3.55 -15.51 -2.51
C GLU A 128 3.18 -15.20 -1.05
N GLY A 129 4.14 -15.26 -0.12
CA GLY A 129 3.88 -15.00 1.30
C GLY A 129 3.70 -13.52 1.67
N PHE A 130 4.27 -12.60 0.91
CA PHE A 130 4.22 -11.16 1.23
C PHE A 130 3.00 -10.44 0.66
N GLY A 131 2.48 -10.86 -0.48
CA GLY A 131 1.23 -10.34 -1.05
C GLY A 131 0.07 -10.47 -0.07
N SER A 132 0.08 -11.55 0.70
CA SER A 132 -0.96 -11.85 1.67
C SER A 132 -0.93 -10.96 2.93
N GLN A 133 0.21 -10.51 3.43
CA GLN A 133 0.27 -9.74 4.69
C GLN A 133 -0.11 -8.26 4.58
N ILE A 134 -0.09 -7.68 3.39
CA ILE A 134 -0.27 -6.25 3.19
C ILE A 134 -1.75 -5.85 3.05
N VAL A 135 -2.57 -6.76 2.57
CA VAL A 135 -4.02 -6.53 2.43
C VAL A 135 -4.73 -6.55 3.80
N SER A 136 -4.06 -7.03 4.86
CA SER A 136 -4.69 -7.33 6.16
C SER A 136 -5.08 -6.15 7.02
N THR A 137 -4.57 -4.95 6.78
CA THR A 137 -4.99 -3.77 7.57
C THR A 137 -6.34 -3.21 7.14
N ASN A 138 -6.86 -3.63 5.97
CA ASN A 138 -8.17 -3.25 5.46
C ASN A 138 -8.80 -4.41 4.66
N ALA A 139 -8.85 -5.59 5.23
CA ALA A 139 -9.45 -6.73 4.55
C ALA A 139 -10.97 -6.62 4.54
N TYR A 140 -11.52 -6.63 3.36
CA TYR A 140 -12.94 -6.77 3.10
C TYR A 140 -13.28 -8.24 3.04
N ASP A 141 -14.16 -8.68 3.93
CA ASP A 141 -14.75 -10.01 3.84
C ASP A 141 -15.90 -9.97 2.85
N SER A 142 -15.67 -10.47 1.65
CA SER A 142 -16.65 -10.51 0.57
C SER A 142 -17.85 -11.40 0.89
N SER A 143 -17.75 -12.33 1.85
CA SER A 143 -18.85 -13.20 2.26
C SER A 143 -19.82 -12.50 3.20
N THR A 144 -19.35 -11.54 3.99
CA THR A 144 -20.15 -10.79 4.96
C THR A 144 -20.40 -9.35 4.54
N GLY A 145 -19.66 -8.82 3.56
CA GLY A 145 -19.71 -7.42 3.15
C GLY A 145 -19.13 -6.44 4.15
N PHE A 146 -18.39 -6.89 5.18
CA PHE A 146 -17.88 -6.05 6.26
C PHE A 146 -16.35 -6.05 6.35
N TRP A 147 -15.82 -4.91 6.83
CA TRP A 147 -14.43 -4.79 7.26
C TRP A 147 -14.33 -5.30 8.70
N SER A 148 -13.54 -6.33 8.93
CA SER A 148 -13.22 -6.78 10.28
C SER A 148 -11.76 -6.52 10.59
N GLN A 149 -11.47 -5.97 11.77
CA GLN A 149 -10.15 -6.03 12.37
C GLN A 149 -9.96 -7.45 12.91
N LYS A 150 -9.58 -8.39 12.05
CA LYS A 150 -9.08 -9.70 12.50
C LYS A 150 -7.56 -9.65 12.63
N PRO A 151 -6.99 -10.38 13.59
CA PRO A 151 -5.55 -10.53 13.72
C PRO A 151 -4.95 -11.04 12.40
N THR A 152 -3.79 -10.55 12.07
CA THR A 152 -3.06 -10.60 10.80
C THR A 152 -2.86 -12.00 10.17
N SER A 153 -3.20 -13.07 10.84
CA SER A 153 -2.89 -14.46 10.45
C SER A 153 -3.99 -15.20 9.67
N GLN A 154 -5.16 -14.59 9.42
CA GLN A 154 -6.30 -15.33 8.85
C GLN A 154 -6.99 -14.68 7.64
N LEU A 155 -6.38 -13.73 6.95
CA LEU A 155 -7.11 -12.88 6.01
C LEU A 155 -6.66 -12.94 4.56
N PHE A 156 -6.23 -14.12 4.07
CA PHE A 156 -5.77 -14.22 2.69
C PHE A 156 -6.26 -15.48 1.98
N HIS A 157 -7.42 -15.35 1.39
CA HIS A 157 -7.77 -16.08 0.19
C HIS A 157 -8.03 -15.04 -0.92
N LEU A 158 -7.04 -14.87 -1.80
CA LEU A 158 -7.25 -14.29 -3.11
C LEU A 158 -7.51 -15.45 -4.05
N THR A 159 -8.75 -15.62 -4.43
CA THR A 159 -9.13 -16.49 -5.56
C THR A 159 -9.07 -15.66 -6.84
N GLY A 160 -8.36 -16.21 -7.83
CA GLY A 160 -8.47 -15.90 -9.25
C GLY A 160 -7.65 -14.74 -9.75
#